data_a61d03854daa81bd875b9a673d4f4ecf
#
_entry.id   a61d03854daa81bd875b9a673d4f4ecf
#
_cell.length_a   1.000
_cell.length_b   1.000
_cell.length_c   1.000
_cell.angle_alpha   90.00
_cell.angle_beta   90.00
_cell.angle_gamma   90.00
#
_symmetry.space_group_name_H-M   'P 1'
#
loop_
_entity.id
_entity.type
_entity.pdbx_description
1 polymer ?
#
loop_
_entity_poly.entity_id
_entity_poly.type
_entity_poly.pdbx_seq_one_letter_code
_entity_poly.pdbx_strand_id
1 'polypeptide(L)'
;MVRALFPEITVNGEIIDAAKIATESQNHFAPKGKPGLAWRKAAQALVIRALLLQEARNRKIEAEPVDLGDKRFETAEEALIRSLLDTEVAVDPPSEEVVKAIWNKDPTKFRSPPLWEASHILCAANPADQAGCEAALTRAKALTKTALDNPRGFAKIAVSESDCSSKDNHGALGQLGPGDTVPEFEAALERLAVGEITSEPVKTRFGYHVIRLDAQAEGKVLPFEIVRPRIAEALEKSTWAKSAQDFTQKLVASANVQGIELQSL
;
A
#
# COMPACT_ATOMS: atom_id res chain seq x y z
N MET A 1 -19.44 41.13 16.16
CA MET A 1 -18.28 40.31 16.56
C MET A 1 -17.85 39.48 15.35
N VAL A 2 -16.64 39.70 14.83
CA VAL A 2 -16.08 38.88 13.75
C VAL A 2 -15.76 37.51 14.37
N ARG A 3 -16.46 36.48 13.95
CA ARG A 3 -16.19 35.10 14.39
C ARG A 3 -14.79 34.74 13.84
N ALA A 4 -13.85 34.38 14.72
CA ALA A 4 -12.53 33.95 14.28
C ALA A 4 -12.70 32.79 13.28
N LEU A 5 -11.97 32.81 12.16
CA LEU A 5 -12.04 31.79 11.11
C LEU A 5 -11.65 30.41 11.66
N PHE A 6 -10.82 30.41 12.70
CA PHE A 6 -10.34 29.25 13.44
C PHE A 6 -10.49 29.57 14.94
N PRO A 7 -11.51 29.02 15.61
CA PRO A 7 -11.69 29.23 17.05
C PRO A 7 -10.53 28.59 17.82
N GLU A 8 -10.23 29.13 18.99
CA GLU A 8 -9.31 28.50 19.95
C GLU A 8 -9.88 27.15 20.37
N ILE A 9 -9.05 26.12 20.34
CA ILE A 9 -9.44 24.77 20.74
C ILE A 9 -8.84 24.47 22.10
N THR A 10 -9.67 24.03 23.02
CA THR A 10 -9.23 23.58 24.35
C THR A 10 -9.68 22.16 24.63
N VAL A 11 -8.86 21.42 25.38
CA VAL A 11 -9.11 20.03 25.81
C VAL A 11 -8.87 19.97 27.32
N ASN A 12 -9.91 19.81 28.11
CA ASN A 12 -9.84 19.79 29.56
C ASN A 12 -9.11 21.03 30.15
N GLY A 13 -9.26 22.19 29.48
CA GLY A 13 -8.60 23.44 29.85
C GLY A 13 -7.19 23.65 29.27
N GLU A 14 -6.60 22.69 28.61
CA GLU A 14 -5.34 22.83 27.87
C GLU A 14 -5.60 23.36 26.46
N ILE A 15 -4.89 24.41 26.05
CA ILE A 15 -5.03 25.04 24.73
C ILE A 15 -4.24 24.22 23.71
N ILE A 16 -4.88 23.87 22.58
CA ILE A 16 -4.20 23.32 21.42
C ILE A 16 -3.65 24.47 20.56
N ASP A 17 -2.34 24.53 20.43
CA ASP A 17 -1.67 25.57 19.67
C ASP A 17 -2.08 25.58 18.19
N ALA A 18 -2.58 26.72 17.72
CA ALA A 18 -3.01 26.90 16.34
C ALA A 18 -1.85 26.69 15.32
N ALA A 19 -0.60 26.99 15.70
CA ALA A 19 0.55 26.74 14.87
C ALA A 19 0.81 25.21 14.69
N LYS A 20 0.60 24.41 15.75
CA LYS A 20 0.66 22.95 15.66
C LYS A 20 -0.44 22.40 14.74
N ILE A 21 -1.66 22.95 14.82
CA ILE A 21 -2.77 22.55 13.93
C ILE A 21 -2.43 22.87 12.48
N ALA A 22 -1.85 24.05 12.21
CA ALA A 22 -1.46 24.46 10.87
C ALA A 22 -0.38 23.54 10.28
N THR A 23 0.61 23.16 11.09
CA THR A 23 1.66 22.21 10.69
C THR A 23 1.06 20.82 10.42
N GLU A 24 0.25 20.31 11.33
CA GLU A 24 -0.40 19.00 11.20
C GLU A 24 -1.35 18.95 9.99
N SER A 25 -1.98 20.07 9.62
CA SER A 25 -2.90 20.12 8.49
C SER A 25 -2.25 19.78 7.15
N GLN A 26 -0.92 19.90 7.02
CA GLN A 26 -0.17 19.51 5.84
C GLN A 26 -0.13 17.98 5.64
N ASN A 27 -0.32 17.21 6.71
CA ASN A 27 -0.37 15.75 6.68
C ASN A 27 -1.76 15.20 6.29
N HIS A 28 -2.77 16.09 6.16
CA HIS A 28 -4.14 15.69 5.87
C HIS A 28 -4.59 16.12 4.47
N PHE A 29 -5.05 15.15 3.68
CA PHE A 29 -5.60 15.45 2.37
C PHE A 29 -6.91 16.25 2.48
N ALA A 30 -7.00 17.32 1.68
CA ALA A 30 -8.24 18.05 1.43
C ALA A 30 -8.43 18.27 -0.07
N PRO A 31 -9.67 18.15 -0.60
CA PRO A 31 -9.97 18.48 -1.97
C PRO A 31 -9.61 19.94 -2.28
N LYS A 32 -9.24 20.22 -3.53
CA LYS A 32 -8.92 21.58 -3.98
C LYS A 32 -10.09 22.54 -3.67
N GLY A 33 -9.79 23.66 -3.01
CA GLY A 33 -10.78 24.66 -2.59
C GLY A 33 -11.46 24.39 -1.23
N LYS A 34 -11.10 23.31 -0.52
CA LYS A 34 -11.66 22.99 0.82
C LYS A 34 -10.57 22.81 1.89
N PRO A 35 -9.64 23.76 2.09
CA PRO A 35 -8.54 23.62 3.06
C PRO A 35 -9.02 23.45 4.51
N GLY A 36 -10.21 23.96 4.84
CA GLY A 36 -10.81 23.79 6.16
C GLY A 36 -11.07 22.33 6.57
N LEU A 37 -11.15 21.39 5.61
CA LEU A 37 -11.27 19.97 5.93
C LEU A 37 -9.96 19.39 6.48
N ALA A 38 -8.81 19.76 5.90
CA ALA A 38 -7.50 19.36 6.41
C ALA A 38 -7.27 19.93 7.82
N TRP A 39 -7.62 21.21 8.03
CA TRP A 39 -7.53 21.85 9.35
C TRP A 39 -8.36 21.12 10.40
N ARG A 40 -9.63 20.77 10.10
CA ARG A 40 -10.49 20.03 11.04
C ARG A 40 -9.92 18.66 11.39
N LYS A 41 -9.41 17.92 10.40
CA LYS A 41 -8.78 16.61 10.63
C LYS A 41 -7.53 16.73 11.51
N ALA A 42 -6.69 17.72 11.23
CA ALA A 42 -5.51 18.02 12.03
C ALA A 42 -5.88 18.40 13.47
N ALA A 43 -6.86 19.28 13.64
CA ALA A 43 -7.34 19.67 14.95
C ALA A 43 -7.91 18.48 15.72
N GLN A 44 -8.71 17.62 15.09
CA GLN A 44 -9.22 16.39 15.69
C GLN A 44 -8.10 15.44 16.11
N ALA A 45 -7.08 15.24 15.27
CA ALA A 45 -5.94 14.40 15.58
C ALA A 45 -5.16 14.93 16.81
N LEU A 46 -4.93 16.24 16.88
CA LEU A 46 -4.24 16.85 18.01
C LEU A 46 -5.07 16.84 19.30
N VAL A 47 -6.40 16.98 19.22
CA VAL A 47 -7.30 16.80 20.38
C VAL A 47 -7.18 15.38 20.94
N ILE A 48 -7.24 14.37 20.06
CA ILE A 48 -7.09 12.97 20.46
C ILE A 48 -5.72 12.72 21.07
N ARG A 49 -4.65 13.25 20.45
CA ARG A 49 -3.29 13.15 20.98
C ARG A 49 -3.18 13.77 22.37
N ALA A 50 -3.76 14.96 22.58
CA ALA A 50 -3.77 15.62 23.89
C ALA A 50 -4.51 14.79 24.95
N LEU A 51 -5.66 14.21 24.61
CA LEU A 51 -6.41 13.34 25.52
C LEU A 51 -5.62 12.10 25.93
N LEU A 52 -4.97 11.43 24.97
CA LEU A 52 -4.14 10.27 25.26
C LEU A 52 -2.95 10.64 26.16
N LEU A 53 -2.28 11.77 25.90
CA LEU A 53 -1.18 12.25 26.73
C LEU A 53 -1.65 12.65 28.13
N GLN A 54 -2.80 13.30 28.28
CA GLN A 54 -3.39 13.63 29.57
C GLN A 54 -3.70 12.35 30.36
N GLU A 55 -4.28 11.34 29.70
CA GLU A 55 -4.59 10.07 30.34
C GLU A 55 -3.32 9.30 30.75
N ALA A 56 -2.28 9.28 29.90
CA ALA A 56 -1.00 8.68 30.25
C ALA A 56 -0.39 9.35 31.51
N ARG A 57 -0.44 10.68 31.59
CA ARG A 57 0.02 11.43 32.78
C ARG A 57 -0.81 11.13 34.02
N ASN A 58 -2.16 11.09 33.89
CA ASN A 58 -3.07 10.74 34.99
C ASN A 58 -2.77 9.37 35.57
N ARG A 59 -2.39 8.41 34.70
CA ARG A 59 -1.99 7.06 35.12
C ARG A 59 -0.53 6.93 35.51
N LYS A 60 0.22 8.02 35.45
CA LYS A 60 1.66 8.07 35.82
C LYS A 60 2.50 7.08 34.98
N ILE A 61 2.16 6.93 33.70
CA ILE A 61 2.94 6.11 32.77
C ILE A 61 4.26 6.83 32.50
N GLU A 62 5.36 6.11 32.56
CA GLU A 62 6.69 6.62 32.23
C GLU A 62 6.98 6.44 30.74
N ALA A 63 7.65 7.43 30.15
CA ALA A 63 8.07 7.35 28.75
C ALA A 63 9.32 6.51 28.62
N GLU A 64 9.23 5.43 27.88
CA GLU A 64 10.36 4.57 27.51
C GLU A 64 10.53 4.57 25.98
N PRO A 65 11.20 5.59 25.40
CA PRO A 65 11.38 5.69 23.95
C PRO A 65 12.19 4.52 23.41
N VAL A 66 11.69 3.90 22.33
CA VAL A 66 12.38 2.81 21.64
C VAL A 66 13.19 3.32 20.45
N ASP A 67 14.26 2.59 20.11
CA ASP A 67 15.04 2.81 18.90
C ASP A 67 14.27 2.27 17.69
N LEU A 68 13.97 3.14 16.73
CA LEU A 68 13.23 2.81 15.49
C LEU A 68 14.17 2.39 14.34
N GLY A 69 15.49 2.30 14.61
CA GLY A 69 16.51 2.06 13.60
C GLY A 69 16.94 3.34 12.87
N ASP A 70 18.03 3.24 12.09
CA ASP A 70 18.59 4.36 11.32
C ASP A 70 18.84 5.64 12.15
N LYS A 71 19.24 5.49 13.42
CA LYS A 71 19.45 6.58 14.39
C LYS A 71 18.19 7.42 14.67
N ARG A 72 17.01 6.87 14.48
CA ARG A 72 15.73 7.47 14.83
C ARG A 72 15.23 6.88 16.13
N PHE A 73 14.81 7.74 17.04
CA PHE A 73 14.21 7.35 18.30
C PHE A 73 12.76 7.82 18.35
N GLU A 74 11.96 7.06 19.04
CA GLU A 74 10.60 7.46 19.39
C GLU A 74 10.66 8.73 20.27
N THR A 75 9.74 9.66 20.07
CA THR A 75 9.64 10.81 20.98
C THR A 75 9.04 10.37 22.32
N ALA A 76 9.31 11.13 23.40
CA ALA A 76 8.73 10.84 24.71
C ALA A 76 7.18 10.81 24.67
N GLU A 77 6.55 11.69 23.88
CA GLU A 77 5.09 11.69 23.71
C GLU A 77 4.56 10.45 22.98
N GLU A 78 5.26 9.99 21.95
CA GLU A 78 4.93 8.76 21.25
C GLU A 78 5.06 7.55 22.16
N ALA A 79 6.15 7.49 22.94
CA ALA A 79 6.37 6.43 23.93
C ALA A 79 5.26 6.38 24.98
N LEU A 80 4.84 7.55 25.51
CA LEU A 80 3.72 7.63 26.47
C LEU A 80 2.42 7.10 25.87
N ILE A 81 2.08 7.50 24.63
CA ILE A 81 0.85 7.06 23.97
C ILE A 81 0.90 5.56 23.69
N ARG A 82 2.03 5.05 23.18
CA ARG A 82 2.22 3.62 22.95
C ARG A 82 2.05 2.84 24.23
N SER A 83 2.77 3.20 25.31
CA SER A 83 2.70 2.50 26.59
C SER A 83 1.30 2.55 27.22
N LEU A 84 0.58 3.67 27.05
CA LEU A 84 -0.81 3.78 27.47
C LEU A 84 -1.70 2.77 26.71
N LEU A 85 -1.57 2.74 25.38
CA LEU A 85 -2.39 1.84 24.56
C LEU A 85 -2.03 0.38 24.81
N ASP A 86 -0.76 0.04 24.97
CA ASP A 86 -0.30 -1.32 25.29
C ASP A 86 -0.87 -1.81 26.65
N THR A 87 -1.07 -0.90 27.60
CA THR A 87 -1.64 -1.23 28.92
C THR A 87 -3.16 -1.38 28.87
N GLU A 88 -3.86 -0.48 28.13
CA GLU A 88 -5.33 -0.39 28.13
C GLU A 88 -5.99 -1.23 27.05
N VAL A 89 -5.25 -1.59 26.01
CA VAL A 89 -5.74 -2.29 24.81
C VAL A 89 -5.13 -3.69 24.76
N ALA A 90 -5.24 -4.41 25.87
CA ALA A 90 -4.87 -5.83 25.86
C ALA A 90 -5.85 -6.62 24.97
N VAL A 91 -5.32 -7.37 24.04
CA VAL A 91 -6.09 -8.25 23.14
C VAL A 91 -5.60 -9.66 23.33
N ASP A 92 -6.51 -10.55 23.70
CA ASP A 92 -6.21 -11.98 23.73
C ASP A 92 -6.03 -12.50 22.31
N PRO A 93 -5.08 -13.41 22.09
CA PRO A 93 -4.92 -14.09 20.81
C PRO A 93 -6.24 -14.75 20.39
N PRO A 94 -6.62 -14.67 19.10
CA PRO A 94 -7.85 -15.30 18.63
C PRO A 94 -7.77 -16.82 18.78
N SER A 95 -8.87 -17.44 19.19
CA SER A 95 -8.92 -18.90 19.29
C SER A 95 -8.78 -19.56 17.92
N GLU A 96 -8.28 -20.79 17.89
CA GLU A 96 -8.10 -21.53 16.64
C GLU A 96 -9.43 -21.72 15.88
N GLU A 97 -10.54 -21.89 16.61
CA GLU A 97 -11.88 -22.02 16.02
C GLU A 97 -12.26 -20.75 15.25
N VAL A 98 -11.98 -19.56 15.80
CA VAL A 98 -12.27 -18.27 15.14
C VAL A 98 -11.41 -18.12 13.90
N VAL A 99 -10.12 -18.42 14.00
CA VAL A 99 -9.18 -18.35 12.86
C VAL A 99 -9.61 -19.31 11.74
N LYS A 100 -9.98 -20.55 12.10
CA LYS A 100 -10.44 -21.56 11.16
C LYS A 100 -11.79 -21.23 10.53
N ALA A 101 -12.69 -20.59 11.27
CA ALA A 101 -13.97 -20.13 10.74
C ALA A 101 -13.79 -19.10 9.62
N ILE A 102 -12.80 -18.20 9.72
CA ILE A 102 -12.48 -17.24 8.66
C ILE A 102 -12.00 -17.94 7.40
N TRP A 103 -11.09 -18.92 7.54
CA TRP A 103 -10.62 -19.69 6.40
C TRP A 103 -11.76 -20.48 5.75
N ASN A 104 -12.58 -21.17 6.55
CA ASN A 104 -13.72 -21.97 6.07
C ASN A 104 -14.79 -21.15 5.36
N LYS A 105 -14.97 -19.86 5.74
CA LYS A 105 -15.96 -18.97 5.14
C LYS A 105 -15.69 -18.73 3.65
N ASP A 106 -14.42 -18.61 3.27
CA ASP A 106 -14.02 -18.42 1.87
C ASP A 106 -12.53 -18.77 1.69
N PRO A 107 -12.21 -20.07 1.51
CA PRO A 107 -10.82 -20.50 1.30
C PRO A 107 -10.18 -19.89 0.04
N THR A 108 -11.00 -19.48 -0.94
CA THR A 108 -10.49 -18.95 -2.21
C THR A 108 -9.77 -17.62 -2.06
N LYS A 109 -10.01 -16.88 -0.96
CA LYS A 109 -9.27 -15.66 -0.62
C LYS A 109 -7.82 -15.90 -0.19
N PHE A 110 -7.51 -17.15 0.13
CA PHE A 110 -6.19 -17.55 0.60
C PHE A 110 -5.45 -18.36 -0.48
N ARG A 111 -5.34 -17.77 -1.67
CA ARG A 111 -4.58 -18.38 -2.77
C ARG A 111 -3.13 -17.88 -2.74
N SER A 112 -2.22 -18.75 -3.17
CA SER A 112 -0.89 -18.29 -3.55
C SER A 112 -1.00 -17.35 -4.77
N PRO A 113 -0.06 -16.42 -4.97
CA PRO A 113 -0.04 -15.65 -6.21
C PRO A 113 0.12 -16.56 -7.43
N PRO A 114 -0.36 -16.14 -8.61
CA PRO A 114 -0.02 -16.80 -9.85
C PRO A 114 1.47 -16.66 -10.15
N LEU A 115 1.99 -17.56 -10.96
CA LEU A 115 3.34 -17.49 -11.53
C LEU A 115 3.24 -17.55 -13.04
N TRP A 116 4.06 -16.76 -13.72
CA TRP A 116 4.19 -16.74 -15.15
C TRP A 116 5.62 -17.08 -15.56
N GLU A 117 5.79 -17.73 -16.69
CA GLU A 117 7.04 -17.73 -17.43
C GLU A 117 6.80 -16.97 -18.73
N ALA A 118 7.63 -16.01 -19.04
CA ALA A 118 7.45 -15.17 -20.20
C ALA A 118 8.77 -14.88 -20.90
N SER A 119 8.65 -14.68 -22.20
CA SER A 119 9.71 -14.16 -23.05
C SER A 119 9.29 -12.83 -23.65
N HIS A 120 10.25 -11.91 -23.85
CA HIS A 120 9.94 -10.63 -24.45
C HIS A 120 11.02 -10.15 -25.44
N ILE A 121 10.61 -9.21 -26.28
CA ILE A 121 11.48 -8.41 -27.15
C ILE A 121 11.25 -6.96 -26.74
N LEU A 122 12.30 -6.25 -26.35
CA LEU A 122 12.24 -4.84 -26.00
C LEU A 122 12.74 -3.98 -27.16
N CYS A 123 11.95 -3.00 -27.57
CA CYS A 123 12.39 -1.85 -28.35
C CYS A 123 12.52 -0.68 -27.38
N ALA A 124 13.74 -0.42 -26.90
CA ALA A 124 13.99 0.59 -25.88
C ALA A 124 13.70 1.99 -26.41
N ALA A 125 13.11 2.83 -25.55
CA ALA A 125 12.84 4.23 -25.84
C ALA A 125 12.91 5.07 -24.57
N ASN A 126 13.48 6.26 -24.67
CA ASN A 126 13.41 7.23 -23.60
C ASN A 126 12.07 7.97 -23.70
N PRO A 127 11.21 7.94 -22.67
CA PRO A 127 9.92 8.63 -22.68
C PRO A 127 9.99 10.14 -22.96
N ALA A 128 11.14 10.77 -22.72
CA ALA A 128 11.38 12.18 -22.99
C ALA A 128 11.75 12.48 -24.48
N ASP A 129 12.09 11.45 -25.26
CA ASP A 129 12.43 11.57 -26.70
C ASP A 129 11.25 11.07 -27.55
N GLN A 130 10.45 12.01 -28.04
CA GLN A 130 9.28 11.70 -28.84
C GLN A 130 9.63 10.99 -30.15
N ALA A 131 10.66 11.43 -30.86
CA ALA A 131 11.08 10.85 -32.14
C ALA A 131 11.61 9.41 -31.93
N GLY A 132 12.41 9.19 -30.88
CA GLY A 132 12.88 7.87 -30.47
C GLY A 132 11.73 6.95 -30.08
N CYS A 133 10.72 7.43 -29.39
CA CYS A 133 9.51 6.67 -29.06
C CYS A 133 8.71 6.25 -30.29
N GLU A 134 8.56 7.13 -31.29
CA GLU A 134 7.87 6.82 -32.57
C GLU A 134 8.63 5.78 -33.38
N ALA A 135 9.95 5.90 -33.45
CA ALA A 135 10.81 4.91 -34.10
C ALA A 135 10.76 3.53 -33.44
N ALA A 136 10.84 3.52 -32.07
CA ALA A 136 10.75 2.28 -31.30
C ALA A 136 9.38 1.61 -31.44
N LEU A 137 8.29 2.40 -31.44
CA LEU A 137 6.93 1.87 -31.68
C LEU A 137 6.80 1.23 -33.06
N THR A 138 7.32 1.91 -34.09
CA THR A 138 7.28 1.41 -35.47
C THR A 138 8.05 0.07 -35.59
N ARG A 139 9.25 0.01 -35.00
CA ARG A 139 10.07 -1.21 -34.93
C ARG A 139 9.33 -2.32 -34.16
N ALA A 140 8.76 -2.00 -32.99
CA ALA A 140 8.03 -2.97 -32.16
C ALA A 140 6.81 -3.54 -32.91
N LYS A 141 6.05 -2.72 -33.66
CA LYS A 141 4.92 -3.20 -34.49
C LYS A 141 5.40 -4.15 -35.59
N ALA A 142 6.51 -3.86 -36.23
CA ALA A 142 7.08 -4.75 -37.27
C ALA A 142 7.52 -6.09 -36.65
N LEU A 143 8.16 -6.05 -35.49
CA LEU A 143 8.58 -7.25 -34.75
C LEU A 143 7.39 -8.04 -34.22
N THR A 144 6.33 -7.39 -33.72
CA THR A 144 5.09 -8.04 -33.34
C THR A 144 4.50 -8.82 -34.51
N LYS A 145 4.39 -8.18 -35.67
CA LYS A 145 3.87 -8.84 -36.87
C LYS A 145 4.73 -10.07 -37.26
N THR A 146 6.04 -9.90 -37.28
CA THR A 146 6.98 -11.01 -37.61
C THR A 146 6.85 -12.16 -36.61
N ALA A 147 6.69 -11.84 -35.31
CA ALA A 147 6.54 -12.84 -34.26
C ALA A 147 5.19 -13.56 -34.35
N LEU A 148 4.13 -12.86 -34.70
CA LEU A 148 2.78 -13.44 -34.89
C LEU A 148 2.74 -14.33 -36.16
N ASP A 149 3.41 -13.91 -37.25
CA ASP A 149 3.49 -14.70 -38.51
C ASP A 149 4.33 -15.97 -38.31
N ASN A 150 5.31 -15.95 -37.42
CA ASN A 150 6.15 -17.09 -37.06
C ASN A 150 6.45 -17.22 -35.56
N PRO A 151 5.50 -17.71 -34.75
CA PRO A 151 5.66 -17.81 -33.30
C PRO A 151 6.86 -18.67 -32.85
N ARG A 152 7.22 -19.70 -33.62
CA ARG A 152 8.41 -20.54 -33.35
C ARG A 152 9.73 -19.79 -33.51
N GLY A 153 9.73 -18.71 -34.26
CA GLY A 153 10.88 -17.84 -34.50
C GLY A 153 11.10 -16.81 -33.39
N PHE A 154 10.21 -16.66 -32.41
CA PHE A 154 10.26 -15.63 -31.39
C PHE A 154 11.64 -15.52 -30.71
N ALA A 155 12.19 -16.64 -30.27
CA ALA A 155 13.50 -16.70 -29.62
C ALA A 155 14.64 -16.14 -30.52
N LYS A 156 14.61 -16.41 -31.81
CA LYS A 156 15.60 -15.88 -32.76
C LYS A 156 15.45 -14.37 -32.93
N ILE A 157 14.21 -13.88 -33.01
CA ILE A 157 13.91 -12.45 -33.09
C ILE A 157 14.39 -11.75 -31.81
N ALA A 158 14.15 -12.34 -30.65
CA ALA A 158 14.61 -11.78 -29.38
C ALA A 158 16.13 -11.63 -29.31
N VAL A 159 16.86 -12.65 -29.74
CA VAL A 159 18.34 -12.63 -29.79
C VAL A 159 18.86 -11.53 -30.72
N SER A 160 18.27 -11.37 -31.92
CA SER A 160 18.77 -10.43 -32.92
C SER A 160 18.31 -9.00 -32.72
N GLU A 161 17.08 -8.80 -32.18
CA GLU A 161 16.38 -7.53 -32.23
C GLU A 161 16.07 -6.91 -30.87
N SER A 162 16.17 -7.65 -29.76
CA SER A 162 15.84 -7.10 -28.45
C SER A 162 16.93 -6.19 -27.89
N ASP A 163 16.53 -5.06 -27.35
CA ASP A 163 17.43 -4.14 -26.65
C ASP A 163 17.60 -4.52 -25.15
N CYS A 164 16.91 -5.56 -24.68
CA CYS A 164 17.05 -6.09 -23.33
C CYS A 164 18.17 -7.12 -23.25
N SER A 165 18.88 -7.17 -22.12
CA SER A 165 19.91 -8.21 -21.86
C SER A 165 19.32 -9.63 -21.83
N SER A 166 18.04 -9.81 -21.65
CA SER A 166 17.37 -11.12 -21.76
C SER A 166 17.52 -11.76 -23.15
N LYS A 167 17.91 -10.99 -24.17
CA LYS A 167 18.25 -11.53 -25.49
C LYS A 167 19.28 -12.65 -25.45
N ASP A 168 20.24 -12.58 -24.51
CA ASP A 168 21.28 -13.59 -24.33
C ASP A 168 20.68 -14.92 -23.83
N ASN A 169 19.47 -14.88 -23.28
CA ASN A 169 18.63 -16.02 -22.88
C ASN A 169 17.39 -16.13 -23.79
N HIS A 170 17.51 -15.85 -25.09
CA HIS A 170 16.41 -15.97 -26.04
C HIS A 170 15.14 -15.13 -25.74
N GLY A 171 15.31 -14.07 -24.98
CA GLY A 171 14.23 -13.20 -24.50
C GLY A 171 13.56 -13.68 -23.23
N ALA A 172 13.90 -14.85 -22.67
CA ALA A 172 13.27 -15.41 -21.49
C ALA A 172 13.58 -14.60 -20.22
N LEU A 173 12.55 -14.33 -19.44
CA LEU A 173 12.64 -13.60 -18.17
C LEU A 173 12.63 -14.53 -16.95
N GLY A 174 12.44 -15.85 -17.16
CA GLY A 174 12.27 -16.81 -16.07
C GLY A 174 10.89 -16.73 -15.42
N GLN A 175 10.81 -17.17 -14.17
CA GLN A 175 9.57 -17.12 -13.40
C GLN A 175 9.32 -15.72 -12.87
N LEU A 176 8.10 -15.26 -13.06
CA LEU A 176 7.61 -13.93 -12.69
C LEU A 176 6.38 -14.10 -11.78
N GLY A 177 6.35 -13.37 -10.68
CA GLY A 177 5.20 -13.19 -9.82
C GLY A 177 4.64 -11.77 -9.89
N PRO A 178 3.49 -11.49 -9.25
CA PRO A 178 2.97 -10.13 -9.12
C PRO A 178 3.98 -9.20 -8.43
N GLY A 179 4.27 -8.07 -9.04
CA GLY A 179 5.25 -7.07 -8.56
C GLY A 179 6.67 -7.23 -9.11
N ASP A 180 6.97 -8.29 -9.85
CA ASP A 180 8.30 -8.52 -10.42
C ASP A 180 8.53 -7.69 -11.69
N THR A 181 7.46 -7.23 -12.34
CA THR A 181 7.53 -6.37 -13.53
C THR A 181 6.72 -5.08 -13.36
N VAL A 182 6.75 -4.22 -14.37
CA VAL A 182 5.93 -3.00 -14.34
C VAL A 182 4.46 -3.32 -14.60
N PRO A 183 3.51 -2.53 -14.04
CA PRO A 183 2.08 -2.85 -14.10
C PRO A 183 1.53 -3.09 -15.51
N GLU A 184 2.04 -2.35 -16.50
CA GLU A 184 1.60 -2.49 -17.90
C GLU A 184 2.01 -3.84 -18.50
N PHE A 185 3.18 -4.36 -18.09
CA PHE A 185 3.67 -5.66 -18.49
C PHE A 185 2.86 -6.78 -17.85
N GLU A 186 2.61 -6.69 -16.55
CA GLU A 186 1.75 -7.65 -15.81
C GLU A 186 0.35 -7.71 -16.36
N ALA A 187 -0.27 -6.56 -16.61
CA ALA A 187 -1.60 -6.49 -17.21
C ALA A 187 -1.66 -7.15 -18.60
N ALA A 188 -0.55 -7.19 -19.32
CA ALA A 188 -0.46 -7.94 -20.59
C ALA A 188 -0.36 -9.45 -20.33
N LEU A 189 0.46 -9.89 -19.38
CA LEU A 189 0.58 -11.32 -19.00
C LEU A 189 -0.76 -11.91 -18.56
N GLU A 190 -1.54 -11.16 -17.77
CA GLU A 190 -2.87 -11.59 -17.29
C GLU A 190 -3.89 -11.86 -18.42
N ARG A 191 -3.70 -11.22 -19.57
CA ARG A 191 -4.62 -11.33 -20.72
C ARG A 191 -4.23 -12.39 -21.73
N LEU A 192 -2.96 -12.83 -21.70
CA LEU A 192 -2.43 -13.79 -22.66
C LEU A 192 -2.79 -15.22 -22.25
N ALA A 193 -3.12 -16.03 -23.23
CA ALA A 193 -3.11 -17.48 -23.08
C ALA A 193 -1.70 -18.03 -23.20
N VAL A 194 -1.43 -19.20 -22.60
CA VAL A 194 -0.13 -19.87 -22.72
C VAL A 194 0.23 -20.12 -24.18
N GLY A 195 1.39 -19.69 -24.61
CA GLY A 195 1.88 -19.72 -25.98
C GLY A 195 1.50 -18.51 -26.83
N GLU A 196 0.64 -17.62 -26.31
CA GLU A 196 0.18 -16.43 -27.03
C GLU A 196 1.22 -15.30 -26.96
N ILE A 197 1.26 -14.51 -28.04
CA ILE A 197 2.07 -13.30 -28.17
C ILE A 197 1.14 -12.11 -28.21
N THR A 198 1.54 -10.99 -27.57
CA THR A 198 0.76 -9.74 -27.61
C THR A 198 0.47 -9.33 -29.07
N SER A 199 -0.79 -9.02 -29.36
CA SER A 199 -1.23 -8.58 -30.71
C SER A 199 -0.72 -7.17 -31.06
N GLU A 200 -0.43 -6.36 -30.05
CA GLU A 200 0.14 -5.02 -30.16
C GLU A 200 1.30 -4.86 -29.15
N PRO A 201 2.29 -4.00 -29.46
CA PRO A 201 3.37 -3.71 -28.51
C PRO A 201 2.85 -3.07 -27.22
N VAL A 202 3.33 -3.56 -26.07
CA VAL A 202 3.00 -3.04 -24.74
C VAL A 202 3.97 -1.90 -24.39
N LYS A 203 3.42 -0.70 -24.18
CA LYS A 203 4.20 0.46 -23.78
C LYS A 203 4.48 0.44 -22.28
N THR A 204 5.74 0.67 -21.90
CA THR A 204 6.19 0.84 -20.53
C THR A 204 7.14 2.04 -20.42
N ARG A 205 7.65 2.32 -19.23
CA ARG A 205 8.69 3.33 -19.02
C ARG A 205 10.04 2.99 -19.71
N PHE A 206 10.25 1.75 -20.13
CA PHE A 206 11.48 1.29 -20.79
C PHE A 206 11.40 1.33 -22.31
N GLY A 207 10.22 1.49 -22.88
CA GLY A 207 9.95 1.42 -24.32
C GLY A 207 8.76 0.55 -24.64
N TYR A 208 8.85 -0.19 -25.73
CA TYR A 208 7.79 -1.05 -26.25
C TYR A 208 8.20 -2.51 -26.21
N HIS A 209 7.32 -3.35 -25.67
CA HIS A 209 7.57 -4.78 -25.50
C HIS A 209 6.65 -5.61 -26.40
N VAL A 210 7.21 -6.61 -27.06
CA VAL A 210 6.48 -7.75 -27.61
C VAL A 210 6.62 -8.88 -26.62
N ILE A 211 5.53 -9.38 -26.07
CA ILE A 211 5.52 -10.33 -24.96
C ILE A 211 4.90 -11.64 -25.41
N ARG A 212 5.51 -12.77 -25.04
CA ARG A 212 4.94 -14.10 -25.16
C ARG A 212 4.82 -14.73 -23.79
N LEU A 213 3.64 -15.25 -23.46
CA LEU A 213 3.44 -16.06 -22.27
C LEU A 213 3.86 -17.50 -22.55
N ASP A 214 4.93 -17.97 -21.91
CA ASP A 214 5.48 -19.29 -22.15
C ASP A 214 4.82 -20.37 -21.26
N ALA A 215 4.56 -20.04 -20.00
CA ALA A 215 3.81 -20.89 -19.05
C ALA A 215 3.10 -20.03 -18.02
N GLN A 216 2.05 -20.59 -17.42
CA GLN A 216 1.31 -19.99 -16.33
C GLN A 216 0.91 -21.07 -15.32
N ALA A 217 1.11 -20.76 -14.04
CA ALA A 217 0.55 -21.53 -12.94
C ALA A 217 -0.43 -20.64 -12.18
N GLU A 218 -1.70 -21.02 -12.15
CA GLU A 218 -2.66 -20.35 -11.30
C GLU A 218 -2.32 -20.59 -9.84
N GLY A 219 -2.52 -19.54 -9.02
CA GLY A 219 -2.39 -19.68 -7.57
C GLY A 219 -3.34 -20.76 -7.03
N LYS A 220 -2.86 -21.58 -6.13
CA LYS A 220 -3.65 -22.64 -5.45
C LYS A 220 -4.16 -22.12 -4.12
N VAL A 221 -5.34 -22.58 -3.70
CA VAL A 221 -5.83 -22.35 -2.34
C VAL A 221 -4.83 -22.96 -1.37
N LEU A 222 -4.33 -22.13 -0.46
CA LEU A 222 -3.35 -22.55 0.53
C LEU A 222 -4.06 -23.33 1.66
N PRO A 223 -3.47 -24.41 2.17
CA PRO A 223 -3.97 -25.12 3.34
C PRO A 223 -4.09 -24.19 4.55
N PHE A 224 -5.04 -24.49 5.43
CA PHE A 224 -5.27 -23.72 6.66
C PHE A 224 -3.98 -23.50 7.46
N GLU A 225 -3.18 -24.54 7.64
CA GLU A 225 -1.94 -24.50 8.43
C GLU A 225 -0.94 -23.44 7.93
N ILE A 226 -0.89 -23.21 6.62
CA ILE A 226 -0.01 -22.22 6.00
C ILE A 226 -0.52 -20.80 6.25
N VAL A 227 -1.83 -20.58 6.21
CA VAL A 227 -2.44 -19.24 6.31
C VAL A 227 -2.84 -18.86 7.74
N ARG A 228 -2.93 -19.85 8.65
CA ARG A 228 -3.32 -19.66 10.04
C ARG A 228 -2.59 -18.50 10.73
N PRO A 229 -1.25 -18.42 10.72
CA PRO A 229 -0.53 -17.33 11.39
C PRO A 229 -0.93 -15.95 10.85
N ARG A 230 -1.08 -15.83 9.53
CA ARG A 230 -1.46 -14.57 8.87
C ARG A 230 -2.89 -14.15 9.22
N ILE A 231 -3.82 -15.11 9.31
CA ILE A 231 -5.21 -14.82 9.69
C ILE A 231 -5.26 -14.39 11.16
N ALA A 232 -4.54 -15.11 12.05
CA ALA A 232 -4.46 -14.76 13.45
C ALA A 232 -3.90 -13.35 13.66
N GLU A 233 -2.78 -13.02 13.04
CA GLU A 233 -2.17 -11.68 13.10
C GLU A 233 -3.12 -10.59 12.60
N ALA A 234 -3.82 -10.84 11.49
CA ALA A 234 -4.79 -9.87 10.95
C ALA A 234 -5.98 -9.65 11.91
N LEU A 235 -6.44 -10.71 12.57
CA LEU A 235 -7.50 -10.62 13.60
C LEU A 235 -7.02 -9.86 14.83
N GLU A 236 -5.84 -10.17 15.35
CA GLU A 236 -5.23 -9.46 16.48
C GLU A 236 -5.13 -7.96 16.19
N LYS A 237 -4.56 -7.59 15.04
CA LYS A 237 -4.45 -6.19 14.60
C LYS A 237 -5.82 -5.51 14.50
N SER A 238 -6.81 -6.21 13.93
CA SER A 238 -8.16 -5.66 13.79
C SER A 238 -8.85 -5.47 15.14
N THR A 239 -8.72 -6.45 16.04
CA THR A 239 -9.27 -6.39 17.39
C THR A 239 -8.60 -5.30 18.21
N TRP A 240 -7.26 -5.20 18.13
CA TRP A 240 -6.50 -4.14 18.77
C TRP A 240 -6.93 -2.75 18.28
N ALA A 241 -7.02 -2.56 16.97
CA ALA A 241 -7.44 -1.28 16.40
C ALA A 241 -8.84 -0.86 16.88
N LYS A 242 -9.78 -1.82 16.91
CA LYS A 242 -11.13 -1.58 17.43
C LYS A 242 -11.12 -1.22 18.93
N SER A 243 -10.39 -1.96 19.75
CA SER A 243 -10.28 -1.69 21.19
C SER A 243 -9.60 -0.35 21.47
N ALA A 244 -8.56 0.03 20.70
CA ALA A 244 -7.93 1.34 20.78
C ALA A 244 -8.89 2.47 20.39
N GLN A 245 -9.71 2.25 19.36
CA GLN A 245 -10.76 3.18 18.96
C GLN A 245 -11.82 3.33 20.06
N ASP A 246 -12.31 2.23 20.62
CA ASP A 246 -13.30 2.23 21.69
C ASP A 246 -12.76 2.93 22.96
N PHE A 247 -11.49 2.70 23.31
CA PHE A 247 -10.82 3.39 24.40
C PHE A 247 -10.74 4.90 24.14
N THR A 248 -10.29 5.28 22.94
CA THR A 248 -10.20 6.69 22.54
C THR A 248 -11.56 7.38 22.55
N GLN A 249 -12.60 6.71 22.08
CA GLN A 249 -13.98 7.23 22.12
C GLN A 249 -14.47 7.49 23.55
N LYS A 250 -14.13 6.61 24.50
CA LYS A 250 -14.45 6.82 25.93
C LYS A 250 -13.75 8.06 26.47
N LEU A 251 -12.47 8.28 26.14
CA LEU A 251 -11.76 9.50 26.53
C LEU A 251 -12.40 10.75 25.94
N VAL A 252 -12.74 10.72 24.65
CA VAL A 252 -13.44 11.82 23.97
C VAL A 252 -14.80 12.12 24.63
N ALA A 253 -15.59 11.08 24.95
CA ALA A 253 -16.92 11.24 25.54
C ALA A 253 -16.88 11.84 26.96
N SER A 254 -15.81 11.61 27.72
CA SER A 254 -15.62 12.15 29.08
C SER A 254 -14.92 13.51 29.11
N ALA A 255 -14.38 13.98 27.98
CA ALA A 255 -13.58 15.19 27.92
C ALA A 255 -14.41 16.45 27.73
N ASN A 256 -13.93 17.58 28.30
CA ASN A 256 -14.44 18.90 27.97
C ASN A 256 -13.63 19.48 26.80
N VAL A 257 -14.17 19.35 25.58
CA VAL A 257 -13.55 19.88 24.35
C VAL A 257 -14.35 21.09 23.88
N GLN A 258 -13.66 22.20 23.62
CA GLN A 258 -14.27 23.43 23.12
C GLN A 258 -13.59 23.86 21.82
N GLY A 259 -14.31 24.59 20.96
CA GLY A 259 -13.79 25.15 19.72
C GLY A 259 -13.85 24.22 18.50
N ILE A 260 -14.16 22.94 18.69
CA ILE A 260 -14.34 21.96 17.62
C ILE A 260 -15.42 20.93 17.97
N GLU A 261 -16.17 20.51 16.96
CA GLU A 261 -17.04 19.32 17.07
C GLU A 261 -16.24 18.11 16.59
N LEU A 262 -16.09 17.13 17.49
CA LEU A 262 -15.44 15.87 17.16
C LEU A 262 -16.46 14.98 16.44
N GLN A 263 -16.13 14.59 15.21
CA GLN A 263 -16.89 13.56 14.52
C GLN A 263 -16.59 12.21 15.17
N SER A 264 -17.56 11.29 15.19
CA SER A 264 -17.36 9.90 15.65
C SER A 264 -16.17 9.27 14.90
N LEU A 265 -15.26 8.70 15.65
CA LEU A 265 -14.05 8.03 15.17
C LEU A 265 -14.40 6.74 14.42
#